data_fa8149694608b7e9f23c051c26c298af
#
_entry.id   fa8149694608b7e9f23c051c26c298af
#
_cell.length_a   1.000
_cell.length_b   1.000
_cell.length_c   1.000
_cell.angle_alpha   90.00
_cell.angle_beta   90.00
_cell.angle_gamma   90.00
#
_symmetry.space_group_name_H-M   'P 1'
#
loop_
_entity.id
_entity.type
_entity.pdbx_description
1 polymer ?
#
loop_
_entity_poly.entity_id
_entity_poly.type
_entity_poly.pdbx_seq_one_letter_code
_entity_poly.pdbx_strand_id
1 'polypeptide(L)'
;MADEVLQWHDGFHAALQIELKGESARLRFRSEYELYKKSLRIDTVVIKESDDTPVQKNIGKIFRKHNLIEYKSPDDYLSIDDFYKVYGYACLYQSNTQKIHEISMEDITITFVCSHFPRKMLKLLKNERNIEAVQKGKGIYWLVNDPVSMQIIVNTQLPPRENRWLSSLRRNLAMDMNTKRLLGEYKGHRESNLYQAAMDLIMRANQKTMEEAGHMVCDALKEIFADEWRKKELQFQEKETKLQEKETKFQEKETKFQEKETKFQEKETKFQEKETELQEKETKFQEK
;
A
#
# COMPACT_ATOMS: atom_id res chain seq x y z
N MET A 1 -1.15 17.03 -11.26
CA MET A 1 -0.52 16.34 -10.12
C MET A 1 -0.89 14.88 -10.26
N ALA A 2 0.08 14.00 -10.45
CA ALA A 2 -0.19 12.57 -10.51
C ALA A 2 -0.73 12.15 -9.14
N ASP A 3 -1.90 11.51 -9.12
CA ASP A 3 -2.44 10.91 -7.89
C ASP A 3 -1.40 9.93 -7.35
N GLU A 4 -0.81 10.26 -6.20
CA GLU A 4 0.12 9.38 -5.51
C GLU A 4 -0.67 8.12 -5.09
N VAL A 5 -0.30 6.98 -5.67
CA VAL A 5 -0.98 5.71 -5.37
C VAL A 5 -0.77 5.38 -3.90
N LEU A 6 -1.86 5.34 -3.15
CA LEU A 6 -1.82 5.04 -1.71
C LEU A 6 -1.39 3.59 -1.49
N GLN A 7 -0.39 3.38 -0.63
CA GLN A 7 0.10 2.06 -0.25
C GLN A 7 -0.79 1.45 0.85
N TRP A 8 -2.00 1.03 0.46
CA TRP A 8 -3.01 0.52 1.39
C TRP A 8 -2.55 -0.73 2.14
N HIS A 9 -1.78 -1.62 1.50
CA HIS A 9 -1.34 -2.88 2.10
C HIS A 9 -0.38 -2.67 3.28
N ASP A 10 0.57 -1.74 3.16
CA ASP A 10 1.51 -1.42 4.25
C ASP A 10 0.78 -0.83 5.46
N GLY A 11 -0.11 0.12 5.23
CA GLY A 11 -0.92 0.71 6.30
C GLY A 11 -1.90 -0.29 6.92
N PHE A 12 -2.49 -1.19 6.11
CA PHE A 12 -3.32 -2.28 6.60
C PHE A 12 -2.52 -3.22 7.50
N HIS A 13 -1.34 -3.67 7.04
CA HIS A 13 -0.47 -4.55 7.82
C HIS A 13 -0.09 -3.94 9.17
N ALA A 14 0.26 -2.65 9.19
CA ALA A 14 0.53 -1.92 10.41
C ALA A 14 -0.70 -1.83 11.33
N ALA A 15 -1.87 -1.47 10.80
CA ALA A 15 -3.11 -1.39 11.58
C ALA A 15 -3.52 -2.73 12.17
N LEU A 16 -3.35 -3.84 11.43
CA LEU A 16 -3.62 -5.19 11.90
C LEU A 16 -2.72 -5.54 13.10
N GLN A 17 -1.44 -5.23 13.04
CA GLN A 17 -0.51 -5.45 14.14
C GLN A 17 -0.87 -4.62 15.38
N ILE A 18 -1.30 -3.37 15.20
CA ILE A 18 -1.76 -2.52 16.30
C ILE A 18 -3.01 -3.12 16.96
N GLU A 19 -3.98 -3.57 16.17
CA GLU A 19 -5.21 -4.19 16.70
C GLU A 19 -4.93 -5.47 17.49
N LEU A 20 -3.95 -6.25 17.06
CA LEU A 20 -3.57 -7.52 17.67
C LEU A 20 -2.39 -7.40 18.66
N LYS A 21 -1.96 -6.18 19.02
CA LYS A 21 -0.78 -5.97 19.87
C LYS A 21 -0.83 -6.67 21.23
N GLY A 22 -2.04 -6.82 21.78
CA GLY A 22 -2.24 -7.58 23.04
C GLY A 22 -1.90 -9.06 22.94
N GLU A 23 -1.81 -9.58 21.70
CA GLU A 23 -1.50 -10.98 21.39
C GLU A 23 -0.09 -11.15 20.80
N SER A 24 0.71 -10.06 20.70
CA SER A 24 1.99 -10.01 19.98
C SER A 24 3.03 -11.05 20.44
N ALA A 25 3.00 -11.44 21.72
CA ALA A 25 3.88 -12.49 22.23
C ALA A 25 3.61 -13.88 21.61
N ARG A 26 2.44 -14.08 21.01
CA ARG A 26 1.96 -15.36 20.45
C ARG A 26 1.74 -15.34 18.94
N LEU A 27 1.84 -14.15 18.34
CA LEU A 27 1.57 -13.93 16.92
C LEU A 27 2.83 -13.45 16.20
N ARG A 28 3.18 -14.14 15.12
CA ARG A 28 4.22 -13.68 14.19
C ARG A 28 3.58 -13.21 12.91
N PHE A 29 3.88 -11.99 12.49
CA PHE A 29 3.36 -11.39 11.26
C PHE A 29 4.40 -11.47 10.16
N ARG A 30 3.95 -11.79 8.93
CA ARG A 30 4.75 -11.74 7.72
C ARG A 30 3.96 -11.00 6.66
N SER A 31 4.46 -9.84 6.26
CA SER A 31 3.91 -9.04 5.16
C SER A 31 4.40 -9.58 3.82
N GLU A 32 3.60 -9.43 2.76
CA GLU A 32 3.99 -9.75 1.39
C GLU A 32 4.60 -11.17 1.25
N TYR A 33 4.00 -12.17 1.90
CA TYR A 33 4.54 -13.52 1.93
C TYR A 33 4.51 -14.17 0.55
N GLU A 34 5.69 -14.44 -0.03
CA GLU A 34 5.83 -15.07 -1.33
C GLU A 34 5.57 -16.57 -1.25
N LEU A 35 4.58 -17.05 -2.01
CA LEU A 35 4.23 -18.47 -2.11
C LEU A 35 5.10 -19.22 -3.14
N TYR A 36 5.62 -18.52 -4.14
CA TYR A 36 6.40 -19.11 -5.22
C TYR A 36 7.41 -18.09 -5.77
N LYS A 37 8.48 -18.55 -6.46
CA LYS A 37 9.52 -17.72 -7.09
C LYS A 37 9.03 -16.72 -8.15
N LYS A 38 7.71 -16.69 -8.46
CA LYS A 38 7.05 -15.73 -9.36
C LYS A 38 5.70 -15.28 -8.78
N SER A 39 5.66 -14.06 -8.27
CA SER A 39 4.46 -13.17 -8.12
C SER A 39 3.20 -13.68 -7.41
N LEU A 40 3.19 -14.83 -6.73
CA LEU A 40 2.05 -15.23 -5.92
C LEU A 40 2.31 -14.81 -4.48
N ARG A 41 1.67 -13.72 -4.03
CA ARG A 41 1.86 -13.14 -2.70
C ARG A 41 0.57 -13.15 -1.93
N ILE A 42 0.67 -13.46 -0.64
CA ILE A 42 -0.39 -13.25 0.35
C ILE A 42 -0.05 -11.94 1.07
N ASP A 43 -1.01 -11.05 1.20
CA ASP A 43 -0.80 -9.74 1.81
C ASP A 43 -0.23 -9.86 3.23
N THR A 44 -0.81 -10.73 4.05
CA THR A 44 -0.32 -11.00 5.41
C THR A 44 -0.53 -12.45 5.81
N VAL A 45 0.49 -13.05 6.40
CA VAL A 45 0.38 -14.34 7.11
C VAL A 45 0.64 -14.08 8.59
N VAL A 46 -0.30 -14.50 9.43
CA VAL A 46 -0.16 -14.47 10.89
C VAL A 46 0.02 -15.89 11.39
N ILE A 47 1.16 -16.19 11.98
CA ILE A 47 1.47 -17.50 12.56
C ILE A 47 1.23 -17.42 14.08
N LYS A 48 0.37 -18.30 14.58
CA LYS A 48 0.14 -18.47 16.00
C LYS A 48 1.14 -19.51 16.53
N GLU A 49 2.08 -19.08 17.36
CA GLU A 49 3.18 -19.94 17.83
C GLU A 49 2.77 -20.88 18.98
N SER A 50 1.68 -20.56 19.69
CA SER A 50 1.13 -21.39 20.76
C SER A 50 -0.32 -21.76 20.48
N ASP A 51 -0.63 -23.05 20.47
CA ASP A 51 -1.97 -23.54 20.15
C ASP A 51 -2.97 -23.47 21.33
N ASP A 52 -2.47 -23.39 22.56
CA ASP A 52 -3.27 -23.67 23.77
C ASP A 52 -4.22 -22.53 24.17
N THR A 53 -4.06 -21.33 23.62
CA THR A 53 -4.88 -20.18 24.02
C THR A 53 -5.54 -19.51 22.82
N PRO A 54 -6.86 -19.42 22.77
CA PRO A 54 -7.56 -18.69 21.72
C PRO A 54 -7.20 -17.20 21.72
N VAL A 55 -7.12 -16.59 20.54
CA VAL A 55 -6.97 -15.14 20.41
C VAL A 55 -8.22 -14.45 20.92
N GLN A 56 -8.07 -13.55 21.90
CA GLN A 56 -9.21 -12.89 22.55
C GLN A 56 -9.80 -11.76 21.71
N LYS A 57 -8.95 -11.10 20.91
CA LYS A 57 -9.39 -10.03 20.02
C LYS A 57 -10.47 -10.54 19.06
N ASN A 58 -11.57 -9.81 18.94
CA ASN A 58 -12.77 -10.23 18.17
C ASN A 58 -12.45 -10.63 16.72
N ILE A 59 -11.55 -9.92 16.04
CA ILE A 59 -11.13 -10.20 14.64
C ILE A 59 -10.25 -11.45 14.51
N GLY A 60 -9.62 -11.89 15.60
CA GLY A 60 -8.72 -13.05 15.63
C GLY A 60 -9.33 -14.31 16.25
N LYS A 61 -10.60 -14.30 16.67
CA LYS A 61 -11.23 -15.46 17.35
C LYS A 61 -11.25 -16.74 16.50
N ILE A 62 -11.26 -16.61 15.17
CA ILE A 62 -11.24 -17.74 14.25
C ILE A 62 -9.82 -18.30 14.05
N PHE A 63 -8.77 -17.58 14.44
CA PHE A 63 -7.39 -17.90 14.12
C PHE A 63 -6.98 -19.28 14.60
N ARG A 64 -6.33 -20.01 13.69
CA ARG A 64 -5.63 -21.26 13.90
C ARG A 64 -4.13 -21.03 13.87
N LYS A 65 -3.35 -22.06 13.64
CA LYS A 65 -1.89 -21.96 13.59
C LYS A 65 -1.37 -21.05 12.47
N HIS A 66 -1.97 -21.12 11.28
CA HIS A 66 -1.59 -20.35 10.10
C HIS A 66 -2.79 -19.55 9.59
N ASN A 67 -2.69 -18.23 9.57
CA ASN A 67 -3.82 -17.35 9.24
C ASN A 67 -3.45 -16.48 8.04
N LEU A 68 -4.03 -16.78 6.89
CA LEU A 68 -3.84 -16.07 5.63
C LEU A 68 -4.84 -14.92 5.56
N ILE A 69 -4.35 -13.72 5.35
CA ILE A 69 -5.18 -12.52 5.35
C ILE A 69 -4.98 -11.78 4.04
N GLU A 70 -6.08 -11.55 3.33
CA GLU A 70 -6.15 -10.74 2.11
C GLU A 70 -6.93 -9.45 2.41
N TYR A 71 -6.37 -8.31 2.06
CA TYR A 71 -6.97 -7.01 2.22
C TYR A 71 -7.38 -6.40 0.89
N LYS A 72 -8.60 -5.86 0.84
CA LYS A 72 -9.10 -5.06 -0.27
C LYS A 72 -9.23 -3.61 0.14
N SER A 73 -8.59 -2.73 -0.61
CA SER A 73 -8.64 -1.28 -0.39
C SER A 73 -10.08 -0.76 -0.44
N PRO A 74 -10.37 0.43 0.10
CA PRO A 74 -11.71 1.00 0.04
C PRO A 74 -12.24 1.23 -1.38
N ASP A 75 -11.36 1.29 -2.38
CA ASP A 75 -11.71 1.50 -3.79
C ASP A 75 -11.95 0.17 -4.53
N ASP A 76 -11.63 -0.97 -3.90
CA ASP A 76 -11.78 -2.30 -4.46
C ASP A 76 -12.95 -3.07 -3.85
N TYR A 77 -13.53 -3.98 -4.64
CA TYR A 77 -14.58 -4.88 -4.21
C TYR A 77 -14.06 -6.32 -4.15
N LEU A 78 -14.34 -6.99 -3.04
CA LEU A 78 -14.04 -8.41 -2.90
C LEU A 78 -14.94 -9.23 -3.85
N SER A 79 -14.32 -9.92 -4.80
CA SER A 79 -14.95 -10.70 -5.87
C SER A 79 -14.89 -12.21 -5.61
N ILE A 80 -15.61 -12.99 -6.41
CA ILE A 80 -15.51 -14.46 -6.40
C ILE A 80 -14.13 -14.93 -6.87
N ASP A 81 -13.51 -14.22 -7.79
CA ASP A 81 -12.17 -14.54 -8.28
C ASP A 81 -11.11 -14.34 -7.19
N ASP A 82 -11.28 -13.29 -6.37
CA ASP A 82 -10.44 -13.08 -5.18
C ASP A 82 -10.57 -14.21 -4.17
N PHE A 83 -11.80 -14.69 -3.95
CA PHE A 83 -12.05 -15.83 -3.08
C PHE A 83 -11.29 -17.06 -3.57
N TYR A 84 -11.44 -17.45 -4.83
CA TYR A 84 -10.76 -18.62 -5.38
C TYR A 84 -9.25 -18.42 -5.46
N LYS A 85 -8.77 -17.21 -5.74
CA LYS A 85 -7.34 -16.88 -5.72
C LYS A 85 -6.74 -17.18 -4.34
N VAL A 86 -7.34 -16.65 -3.27
CA VAL A 86 -6.82 -16.81 -1.91
C VAL A 86 -7.01 -18.23 -1.38
N TYR A 87 -8.11 -18.88 -1.76
CA TYR A 87 -8.32 -20.29 -1.47
C TYR A 87 -7.23 -21.17 -2.11
N GLY A 88 -6.88 -20.88 -3.38
CA GLY A 88 -5.75 -21.49 -4.06
C GLY A 88 -4.41 -21.23 -3.35
N TYR A 89 -4.22 -20.02 -2.82
CA TYR A 89 -3.04 -19.68 -2.00
C TYR A 89 -2.96 -20.51 -0.71
N ALA A 90 -4.09 -20.79 -0.06
CA ALA A 90 -4.13 -21.65 1.12
C ALA A 90 -3.70 -23.08 0.77
N CYS A 91 -4.15 -23.62 -0.37
CA CYS A 91 -3.72 -24.92 -0.87
C CYS A 91 -2.21 -24.94 -1.19
N LEU A 92 -1.71 -23.90 -1.87
CA LEU A 92 -0.28 -23.79 -2.17
C LEU A 92 0.56 -23.61 -0.89
N TYR A 93 0.09 -22.82 0.07
CA TYR A 93 0.76 -22.64 1.35
C TYR A 93 0.88 -23.95 2.13
N GLN A 94 -0.20 -24.75 2.16
CA GLN A 94 -0.22 -26.05 2.79
C GLN A 94 0.76 -27.04 2.14
N SER A 95 0.84 -27.04 0.79
CA SER A 95 1.67 -27.98 0.04
C SER A 95 3.14 -27.57 -0.09
N ASN A 96 3.48 -26.29 0.12
CA ASN A 96 4.83 -25.75 0.00
C ASN A 96 5.63 -25.91 1.30
N THR A 97 5.76 -27.13 1.78
CA THR A 97 6.47 -27.51 3.00
C THR A 97 7.59 -28.49 2.71
N GLN A 98 8.54 -28.63 3.63
CA GLN A 98 9.67 -29.56 3.45
C GLN A 98 9.29 -31.02 3.68
N LYS A 99 8.32 -31.24 4.57
CA LYS A 99 7.83 -32.60 4.91
C LYS A 99 6.38 -32.76 4.43
N ILE A 100 6.05 -33.97 3.99
CA ILE A 100 4.68 -34.30 3.59
C ILE A 100 3.74 -34.07 4.80
N HIS A 101 2.67 -33.33 4.56
CA HIS A 101 1.62 -33.05 5.56
C HIS A 101 2.13 -32.37 6.85
N GLU A 102 3.14 -31.49 6.71
CA GLU A 102 3.70 -30.70 7.83
C GLU A 102 2.67 -29.66 8.35
N ILE A 103 1.85 -29.13 7.44
CA ILE A 103 0.74 -28.24 7.75
C ILE A 103 -0.56 -28.94 7.40
N SER A 104 -1.48 -29.08 8.36
CA SER A 104 -2.84 -29.54 8.11
C SER A 104 -3.72 -28.41 7.58
N MET A 105 -4.67 -28.72 6.69
CA MET A 105 -5.64 -27.73 6.23
C MET A 105 -6.54 -27.22 7.39
N GLU A 106 -6.73 -28.02 8.41
CA GLU A 106 -7.44 -27.63 9.65
C GLU A 106 -6.71 -26.56 10.45
N ASP A 107 -5.37 -26.44 10.31
CA ASP A 107 -4.54 -25.45 10.96
C ASP A 107 -4.53 -24.11 10.22
N ILE A 108 -5.15 -24.05 9.04
CA ILE A 108 -5.18 -22.84 8.20
C ILE A 108 -6.52 -22.13 8.35
N THR A 109 -6.46 -20.80 8.43
CA THR A 109 -7.64 -19.93 8.26
C THR A 109 -7.42 -18.93 7.14
N ILE A 110 -8.52 -18.51 6.52
CA ILE A 110 -8.54 -17.43 5.53
C ILE A 110 -9.37 -16.27 6.08
N THR A 111 -8.81 -15.08 6.08
CA THR A 111 -9.50 -13.85 6.44
C THR A 111 -9.48 -12.86 5.28
N PHE A 112 -10.66 -12.49 4.81
CA PHE A 112 -10.84 -11.40 3.85
C PHE A 112 -11.19 -10.12 4.60
N VAL A 113 -10.41 -9.05 4.42
CA VAL A 113 -10.71 -7.73 4.99
C VAL A 113 -11.08 -6.79 3.85
N CYS A 114 -12.25 -6.17 3.92
CA CYS A 114 -12.77 -5.28 2.88
C CYS A 114 -13.62 -4.16 3.48
N SER A 115 -13.83 -3.08 2.71
CA SER A 115 -14.65 -1.95 3.15
C SER A 115 -16.13 -2.12 2.83
N HIS A 116 -16.48 -2.98 1.87
CA HIS A 116 -17.83 -3.20 1.39
C HIS A 116 -18.26 -4.65 1.58
N PHE A 117 -19.48 -4.88 2.10
CA PHE A 117 -20.02 -6.23 2.27
C PHE A 117 -20.20 -6.90 0.89
N PRO A 118 -19.55 -8.05 0.61
CA PRO A 118 -19.44 -8.62 -0.75
C PRO A 118 -20.65 -9.46 -1.14
N ARG A 119 -21.82 -8.83 -1.30
CA ARG A 119 -23.12 -9.51 -1.56
C ARG A 119 -23.10 -10.42 -2.79
N LYS A 120 -22.44 -9.96 -3.88
CA LYS A 120 -22.39 -10.72 -5.14
C LYS A 120 -21.58 -12.01 -4.96
N MET A 121 -20.40 -11.92 -4.35
CA MET A 121 -19.54 -13.06 -4.04
C MET A 121 -20.28 -14.07 -3.16
N LEU A 122 -20.90 -13.62 -2.07
CA LEU A 122 -21.63 -14.49 -1.13
C LEU A 122 -22.80 -15.20 -1.78
N LYS A 123 -23.51 -14.53 -2.70
CA LYS A 123 -24.59 -15.17 -3.46
C LYS A 123 -24.05 -16.30 -4.34
N LEU A 124 -22.93 -16.12 -5.02
CA LEU A 124 -22.29 -17.15 -5.82
C LEU A 124 -21.79 -18.30 -4.96
N LEU A 125 -21.10 -18.02 -3.86
CA LEU A 125 -20.60 -19.03 -2.93
C LEU A 125 -21.72 -19.89 -2.33
N LYS A 126 -22.86 -19.27 -2.02
CA LYS A 126 -24.04 -20.02 -1.56
C LYS A 126 -24.59 -20.94 -2.63
N ASN A 127 -24.69 -20.46 -3.88
CA ASN A 127 -25.28 -21.22 -4.99
C ASN A 127 -24.37 -22.36 -5.46
N GLU A 128 -23.05 -22.11 -5.54
CA GLU A 128 -22.08 -23.03 -6.15
C GLU A 128 -21.46 -24.01 -5.14
N ARG A 129 -21.27 -23.57 -3.89
CA ARG A 129 -20.54 -24.33 -2.87
C ARG A 129 -21.33 -24.52 -1.56
N ASN A 130 -22.55 -24.01 -1.47
CA ASN A 130 -23.36 -24.03 -0.24
C ASN A 130 -22.65 -23.32 0.95
N ILE A 131 -21.72 -22.39 0.68
CA ILE A 131 -21.05 -21.60 1.71
C ILE A 131 -21.94 -20.44 2.10
N GLU A 132 -22.20 -20.29 3.39
CA GLU A 132 -23.01 -19.22 3.95
C GLU A 132 -22.19 -18.29 4.87
N ALA A 133 -22.54 -17.01 4.88
CA ALA A 133 -21.97 -16.04 5.79
C ALA A 133 -22.82 -15.90 7.05
N VAL A 134 -22.27 -16.26 8.20
CA VAL A 134 -22.93 -16.15 9.51
C VAL A 134 -22.28 -15.02 10.31
N GLN A 135 -23.04 -14.02 10.67
CA GLN A 135 -22.55 -12.89 11.46
C GLN A 135 -22.18 -13.35 12.89
N LYS A 136 -20.92 -13.17 13.27
CA LYS A 136 -20.38 -13.47 14.61
C LYS A 136 -20.13 -12.24 15.46
N GLY A 137 -20.14 -11.08 14.84
CA GLY A 137 -19.99 -9.78 15.47
C GLY A 137 -20.27 -8.66 14.48
N LYS A 138 -20.33 -7.42 14.93
CA LYS A 138 -20.54 -6.29 14.03
C LYS A 138 -19.35 -6.17 13.07
N GLY A 139 -19.60 -6.33 11.78
CA GLY A 139 -18.57 -6.32 10.74
C GLY A 139 -17.74 -7.61 10.62
N ILE A 140 -18.08 -8.69 11.36
CA ILE A 140 -17.38 -9.97 11.33
C ILE A 140 -18.35 -11.08 10.93
N TYR A 141 -18.03 -11.78 9.84
CA TYR A 141 -18.87 -12.83 9.26
C TYR A 141 -18.01 -14.10 9.03
N TRP A 142 -18.40 -15.21 9.62
CA TRP A 142 -17.78 -16.49 9.34
C TRP A 142 -18.45 -17.14 8.15
N LEU A 143 -17.61 -17.69 7.25
CA LEU A 143 -18.07 -18.51 6.14
C LEU A 143 -18.14 -19.95 6.63
N VAL A 144 -19.35 -20.50 6.63
CA VAL A 144 -19.60 -21.85 7.12
C VAL A 144 -19.88 -22.82 5.96
N ASN A 145 -19.85 -24.11 6.25
CA ASN A 145 -20.06 -25.21 5.30
C ASN A 145 -18.89 -25.42 4.32
N ASP A 146 -17.68 -24.99 4.69
CA ASP A 146 -16.42 -25.33 4.00
C ASP A 146 -15.45 -25.94 5.01
N PRO A 147 -14.61 -26.91 4.59
CA PRO A 147 -13.60 -27.50 5.47
C PRO A 147 -12.55 -26.51 5.96
N VAL A 148 -12.26 -25.46 5.20
CA VAL A 148 -11.34 -24.39 5.63
C VAL A 148 -12.08 -23.36 6.45
N SER A 149 -11.58 -23.05 7.64
CA SER A 149 -12.15 -21.99 8.49
C SER A 149 -11.90 -20.62 7.85
N MET A 150 -12.98 -19.89 7.55
CA MET A 150 -12.86 -18.60 6.83
C MET A 150 -13.72 -17.51 7.46
N GLN A 151 -13.30 -16.27 7.36
CA GLN A 151 -14.10 -15.10 7.74
C GLN A 151 -13.95 -13.93 6.77
N ILE A 152 -14.97 -13.08 6.78
CA ILE A 152 -14.95 -11.75 6.17
C ILE A 152 -15.03 -10.72 7.29
N ILE A 153 -14.14 -9.74 7.24
CA ILE A 153 -14.15 -8.56 8.10
C ILE A 153 -14.49 -7.36 7.22
N VAL A 154 -15.65 -6.75 7.47
CA VAL A 154 -16.05 -5.49 6.84
C VAL A 154 -15.59 -4.36 7.76
N ASN A 155 -14.43 -3.80 7.50
CA ASN A 155 -13.76 -2.86 8.41
C ASN A 155 -14.60 -1.61 8.71
N THR A 156 -15.40 -1.12 7.74
CA THR A 156 -16.32 0.01 7.93
C THR A 156 -17.47 -0.27 8.88
N GLN A 157 -17.78 -1.54 9.15
CA GLN A 157 -18.80 -1.98 10.08
C GLN A 157 -18.26 -2.34 11.47
N LEU A 158 -16.94 -2.44 11.63
CA LEU A 158 -16.33 -2.76 12.92
C LEU A 158 -16.64 -1.68 13.97
N PRO A 159 -16.88 -2.08 15.26
CA PRO A 159 -17.02 -1.13 16.34
C PRO A 159 -15.69 -0.37 16.58
N PRO A 160 -15.65 0.96 16.45
CA PRO A 160 -14.40 1.71 16.62
C PRO A 160 -13.80 1.64 18.03
N ARG A 161 -14.60 1.31 19.03
CA ARG A 161 -14.07 1.09 20.40
C ARG A 161 -13.17 -0.13 20.50
N GLU A 162 -13.47 -1.17 19.71
CA GLU A 162 -12.74 -2.43 19.72
C GLU A 162 -11.67 -2.50 18.63
N ASN A 163 -11.92 -1.86 17.46
CA ASN A 163 -11.06 -2.00 16.27
C ASN A 163 -10.80 -0.62 15.64
N ARG A 164 -10.23 0.30 16.40
CA ARG A 164 -10.09 1.71 16.01
C ARG A 164 -9.26 1.89 14.75
N TRP A 165 -8.13 1.22 14.68
CA TRP A 165 -7.19 1.35 13.58
C TRP A 165 -7.73 0.75 12.28
N LEU A 166 -8.23 -0.49 12.32
CA LEU A 166 -8.84 -1.13 11.15
C LEU A 166 -10.09 -0.40 10.68
N SER A 167 -10.97 0.03 11.59
CA SER A 167 -12.19 0.75 11.22
C SER A 167 -11.92 2.14 10.62
N SER A 168 -10.72 2.68 10.83
CA SER A 168 -10.28 3.96 10.28
C SER A 168 -9.59 3.86 8.91
N LEU A 169 -9.28 2.65 8.43
CA LEU A 169 -8.74 2.41 7.08
C LEU A 169 -9.85 2.58 6.03
N ARG A 170 -10.31 3.79 5.82
CA ARG A 170 -11.37 4.15 4.87
C ARG A 170 -11.20 5.57 4.37
N ARG A 171 -11.86 5.88 3.25
CA ARG A 171 -12.03 7.27 2.79
C ARG A 171 -13.20 7.96 3.53
N ASN A 172 -13.21 9.28 3.50
CA ASN A 172 -14.25 10.12 4.10
C ASN A 172 -14.45 9.84 5.61
N LEU A 173 -13.35 9.75 6.34
CA LEU A 173 -13.35 9.54 7.79
C LEU A 173 -13.91 10.81 8.46
N ALA A 174 -15.05 10.69 9.13
CA ALA A 174 -15.65 11.82 9.84
C ALA A 174 -14.79 12.23 11.04
N MET A 175 -14.70 13.56 11.31
CA MET A 175 -14.00 14.11 12.47
C MET A 175 -14.86 14.01 13.75
N ASP A 176 -15.23 12.79 14.10
CA ASP A 176 -16.00 12.47 15.30
C ASP A 176 -15.12 12.17 16.53
N MET A 177 -15.76 11.78 17.64
CA MET A 177 -15.04 11.38 18.86
C MET A 177 -14.12 10.16 18.68
N ASN A 178 -14.40 9.27 17.71
CA ASN A 178 -13.57 8.10 17.47
C ASN A 178 -12.26 8.52 16.78
N THR A 179 -12.35 9.43 15.81
CA THR A 179 -11.19 10.00 15.14
C THR A 179 -10.34 10.84 16.11
N LYS A 180 -10.96 11.61 17.00
CA LYS A 180 -10.23 12.32 18.07
C LYS A 180 -9.48 11.35 18.99
N ARG A 181 -10.07 10.22 19.34
CA ARG A 181 -9.41 9.18 20.16
C ARG A 181 -8.30 8.47 19.39
N LEU A 182 -8.46 8.23 18.07
CA LEU A 182 -7.41 7.68 17.21
C LEU A 182 -6.18 8.59 17.22
N LEU A 183 -6.38 9.89 17.03
CA LEU A 183 -5.31 10.90 17.07
C LEU A 183 -4.64 10.99 18.45
N GLY A 184 -5.45 10.91 19.52
CA GLY A 184 -4.92 10.87 20.89
C GLY A 184 -4.07 9.64 21.17
N GLU A 185 -4.47 8.46 20.68
CA GLU A 185 -3.68 7.22 20.78
C GLU A 185 -2.39 7.33 19.96
N TYR A 186 -2.46 7.86 18.73
CA TYR A 186 -1.29 8.12 17.91
C TYR A 186 -0.28 9.04 18.60
N LYS A 187 -0.74 10.12 19.25
CA LYS A 187 0.13 11.04 20.00
C LYS A 187 1.02 10.32 21.03
N GLY A 188 0.49 9.29 21.69
CA GLY A 188 1.24 8.48 22.64
C GLY A 188 2.20 7.45 22.02
N HIS A 189 2.12 7.22 20.70
CA HIS A 189 2.88 6.17 20.01
C HIS A 189 3.63 6.68 18.77
N ARG A 190 3.95 7.98 18.71
CA ARG A 190 4.60 8.63 17.55
C ARG A 190 5.93 8.02 17.16
N GLU A 191 6.68 7.50 18.13
CA GLU A 191 7.99 6.86 17.89
C GLU A 191 7.87 5.45 17.26
N SER A 192 6.67 4.90 17.22
CA SER A 192 6.44 3.57 16.68
C SER A 192 6.20 3.60 15.17
N ASN A 193 7.05 2.92 14.41
CA ASN A 193 6.92 2.80 12.95
C ASN A 193 5.56 2.22 12.52
N LEU A 194 4.96 1.30 13.32
CA LEU A 194 3.64 0.74 13.03
C LEU A 194 2.55 1.81 13.08
N TYR A 195 2.56 2.60 14.15
CA TYR A 195 1.58 3.67 14.32
C TYR A 195 1.76 4.77 13.28
N GLN A 196 3.01 5.09 12.92
CA GLN A 196 3.32 6.05 11.85
C GLN A 196 2.79 5.56 10.50
N ALA A 197 3.09 4.31 10.10
CA ALA A 197 2.66 3.76 8.82
C ALA A 197 1.12 3.74 8.68
N ALA A 198 0.42 3.27 9.74
CA ALA A 198 -1.04 3.24 9.74
C ALA A 198 -1.65 4.65 9.71
N MET A 199 -1.11 5.59 10.50
CA MET A 199 -1.60 6.97 10.53
C MET A 199 -1.33 7.71 9.23
N ASP A 200 -0.16 7.56 8.63
CA ASP A 200 0.21 8.15 7.34
C ASP A 200 -0.79 7.77 6.24
N LEU A 201 -1.15 6.49 6.17
CA LEU A 201 -2.16 6.03 5.23
C LEU A 201 -3.53 6.65 5.50
N ILE A 202 -4.00 6.64 6.76
CA ILE A 202 -5.29 7.21 7.15
C ILE A 202 -5.34 8.70 6.79
N MET A 203 -4.26 9.43 7.04
CA MET A 203 -4.16 10.87 6.75
C MET A 203 -4.21 11.14 5.25
N ARG A 204 -3.39 10.46 4.46
CA ARG A 204 -3.37 10.63 3.00
C ARG A 204 -4.71 10.26 2.36
N ALA A 205 -5.35 9.17 2.83
CA ALA A 205 -6.65 8.76 2.34
C ALA A 205 -7.79 9.75 2.65
N ASN A 206 -7.59 10.62 3.65
CA ASN A 206 -8.59 11.55 4.16
C ASN A 206 -8.09 13.01 4.18
N GLN A 207 -7.12 13.37 3.33
CA GLN A 207 -6.45 14.67 3.35
C GLN A 207 -7.43 15.86 3.33
N LYS A 208 -8.40 15.84 2.41
CA LYS A 208 -9.41 16.92 2.30
C LYS A 208 -10.21 17.11 3.60
N THR A 209 -10.69 15.99 4.16
CA THR A 209 -11.45 16.02 5.44
C THR A 209 -10.58 16.50 6.59
N MET A 210 -9.30 16.15 6.58
CA MET A 210 -8.34 16.57 7.62
C MET A 210 -7.92 18.03 7.47
N GLU A 211 -7.80 18.55 6.25
CA GLU A 211 -7.54 19.96 5.97
C GLU A 211 -8.76 20.83 6.37
N GLU A 212 -9.97 20.44 5.97
CA GLU A 212 -11.21 21.11 6.37
C GLU A 212 -11.40 21.11 7.90
N ALA A 213 -11.04 20.01 8.55
CA ALA A 213 -11.07 19.92 10.01
C ALA A 213 -9.96 20.74 10.69
N GLY A 214 -8.82 20.93 10.03
CA GLY A 214 -7.72 21.77 10.52
C GLY A 214 -8.11 23.22 10.75
N HIS A 215 -9.13 23.72 10.05
CA HIS A 215 -9.75 25.03 10.32
C HIS A 215 -10.73 25.02 11.52
N MET A 216 -11.22 23.85 11.94
CA MET A 216 -12.21 23.72 13.02
C MET A 216 -11.73 22.93 14.24
N VAL A 217 -10.58 22.27 14.18
CA VAL A 217 -10.17 21.35 15.24
C VAL A 217 -8.85 21.74 15.88
N CYS A 218 -9.01 22.17 17.12
CA CYS A 218 -8.13 22.06 18.27
C CYS A 218 -6.61 22.08 18.04
N ASP A 219 -5.95 23.00 18.74
CA ASP A 219 -4.49 23.16 18.85
C ASP A 219 -3.69 21.86 18.99
N ALA A 220 -4.30 20.80 19.50
CA ALA A 220 -3.70 19.47 19.58
C ALA A 220 -3.37 18.84 18.20
N LEU A 221 -4.17 19.09 17.15
CA LEU A 221 -3.86 18.65 15.78
C LEU A 221 -2.75 19.48 15.17
N LYS A 222 -2.77 20.79 15.39
CA LYS A 222 -1.71 21.70 14.93
C LYS A 222 -0.35 21.30 15.53
N GLU A 223 -0.30 20.96 16.83
CA GLU A 223 0.92 20.44 17.47
C GLU A 223 1.34 19.07 16.94
N ILE A 224 0.36 18.16 16.70
CA ILE A 224 0.64 16.81 16.18
C ILE A 224 1.24 16.88 14.77
N PHE A 225 0.76 17.78 13.94
CA PHE A 225 1.15 17.88 12.53
C PHE A 225 2.24 18.91 12.25
N ALA A 226 2.49 19.86 13.14
CA ALA A 226 3.49 20.90 12.92
C ALA A 226 4.89 20.33 12.65
N ASP A 227 5.28 19.27 13.36
CA ASP A 227 6.59 18.66 13.20
C ASP A 227 6.68 17.75 11.96
N GLU A 228 5.61 17.02 11.62
CA GLU A 228 5.56 16.20 10.41
C GLU A 228 5.44 17.06 9.14
N TRP A 229 4.64 18.12 9.19
CA TRP A 229 4.55 19.09 8.10
C TRP A 229 5.87 19.80 7.88
N ARG A 230 6.55 20.22 8.94
CA ARG A 230 7.87 20.83 8.87
C ARG A 230 8.93 19.89 8.27
N LYS A 231 8.90 18.60 8.65
CA LYS A 231 9.77 17.58 8.04
C LYS A 231 9.45 17.35 6.56
N LYS A 232 8.17 17.27 6.19
CA LYS A 232 7.75 17.12 4.78
C LYS A 232 8.07 18.33 3.94
N GLU A 233 7.88 19.53 4.50
CA GLU A 233 8.22 20.78 3.83
C GLU A 233 9.73 20.92 3.59
N LEU A 234 10.54 20.55 4.56
CA LEU A 234 12.00 20.43 4.40
C LEU A 234 12.39 19.42 3.32
N GLN A 235 11.78 18.22 3.32
CA GLN A 235 12.03 17.21 2.28
C GLN A 235 11.55 17.66 0.90
N PHE A 236 10.45 18.42 0.83
CA PHE A 236 9.96 18.98 -0.41
C PHE A 236 10.91 20.05 -0.94
N GLN A 237 11.36 20.96 -0.08
CA GLN A 237 12.34 21.98 -0.43
C GLN A 237 13.67 21.38 -0.87
N GLU A 238 14.16 20.31 -0.20
CA GLU A 238 15.36 19.60 -0.63
C GLU A 238 15.20 18.92 -2.00
N LYS A 239 14.01 18.37 -2.29
CA LYS A 239 13.73 17.79 -3.61
C LYS A 239 13.65 18.87 -4.69
N GLU A 240 13.03 19.97 -4.38
CA GLU A 240 12.90 21.13 -5.30
C GLU A 240 14.27 21.73 -5.62
N THR A 241 15.10 21.92 -4.61
CA THR A 241 16.51 22.37 -4.79
C THR A 241 17.31 21.40 -5.67
N LYS A 242 17.20 20.09 -5.43
CA LYS A 242 17.86 19.08 -6.28
C LYS A 242 17.32 19.03 -7.71
N LEU A 243 16.03 19.35 -7.90
CA LEU A 243 15.44 19.45 -9.24
C LEU A 243 16.01 20.68 -9.98
N GLN A 244 16.05 21.83 -9.31
CA GLN A 244 16.61 23.07 -9.84
C GLN A 244 18.11 22.90 -10.20
N GLU A 245 18.89 22.25 -9.35
CA GLU A 245 20.30 21.93 -9.66
C GLU A 245 20.46 21.02 -10.89
N LYS A 246 19.56 20.07 -11.09
CA LYS A 246 19.56 19.23 -12.29
C LYS A 246 19.17 20.00 -13.54
N GLU A 247 18.20 20.88 -13.42
CA GLU A 247 17.73 21.74 -14.50
C GLU A 247 18.80 22.72 -14.95
N THR A 248 19.50 23.35 -13.99
CA THR A 248 20.66 24.22 -14.27
C THR A 248 21.79 23.46 -14.99
N LYS A 249 22.11 22.25 -14.51
CA LYS A 249 23.12 21.40 -15.18
C LYS A 249 22.71 20.94 -16.58
N PHE A 250 21.40 20.80 -16.80
CA PHE A 250 20.88 20.45 -18.11
C PHE A 250 21.01 21.64 -19.07
N GLN A 251 20.66 22.84 -18.63
CA GLN A 251 20.81 24.10 -19.39
C GLN A 251 22.28 24.39 -19.73
N GLU A 252 23.19 24.18 -18.79
CA GLU A 252 24.66 24.32 -19.07
C GLU A 252 25.16 23.34 -20.13
N LYS A 253 24.61 22.10 -20.14
CA LYS A 253 24.96 21.12 -21.17
C LYS A 253 24.40 21.49 -22.54
N GLU A 254 23.18 22.00 -22.56
CA GLU A 254 22.51 22.44 -23.78
C GLU A 254 23.22 23.64 -24.40
N THR A 255 23.68 24.61 -23.59
CA THR A 255 24.46 25.74 -24.05
C THR A 255 25.81 25.28 -24.64
N LYS A 256 26.52 24.37 -23.99
CA LYS A 256 27.76 23.78 -24.51
C LYS A 256 27.57 22.97 -25.79
N PHE A 257 26.38 22.38 -25.96
CA PHE A 257 26.05 21.67 -27.20
C PHE A 257 25.84 22.65 -28.35
N GLN A 258 25.07 23.72 -28.10
CA GLN A 258 24.87 24.80 -29.07
C GLN A 258 26.17 25.49 -29.49
N GLU A 259 27.08 25.76 -28.55
CA GLU A 259 28.41 26.30 -28.89
C GLU A 259 29.24 25.36 -29.77
N LYS A 260 29.13 24.05 -29.57
CA LYS A 260 29.83 23.07 -30.44
C LYS A 260 29.20 22.98 -31.83
N GLU A 261 27.87 23.06 -31.90
CA GLU A 261 27.17 23.06 -33.17
C GLU A 261 27.48 24.29 -34.00
N THR A 262 27.54 25.47 -33.38
CA THR A 262 27.97 26.71 -34.05
C THR A 262 29.38 26.61 -34.58
N LYS A 263 30.32 26.08 -33.79
CA LYS A 263 31.71 25.86 -34.24
C LYS A 263 31.85 24.83 -35.37
N PHE A 264 30.91 23.88 -35.41
CA PHE A 264 30.90 22.89 -36.50
C PHE A 264 30.38 23.53 -37.79
N GLN A 265 29.33 24.33 -37.71
CA GLN A 265 28.79 25.11 -38.85
C GLN A 265 29.84 26.10 -39.42
N GLU A 266 30.58 26.79 -38.56
CA GLU A 266 31.68 27.68 -39.00
C GLU A 266 32.81 26.93 -39.74
N LYS A 267 33.10 25.70 -39.32
CA LYS A 267 34.09 24.87 -40.02
C LYS A 267 33.59 24.36 -41.37
N GLU A 268 32.34 24.00 -41.42
CA GLU A 268 31.67 23.53 -42.65
C GLU A 268 31.60 24.64 -43.68
N THR A 269 31.28 25.86 -43.29
CA THR A 269 31.29 27.04 -44.17
C THR A 269 32.66 27.33 -44.73
N LYS A 270 33.70 27.26 -43.87
CA LYS A 270 35.09 27.43 -44.32
C LYS A 270 35.59 26.32 -45.25
N PHE A 271 35.06 25.14 -45.13
CA PHE A 271 35.34 24.02 -46.00
C PHE A 271 34.73 24.23 -47.39
N GLN A 272 33.47 24.68 -47.43
CA GLN A 272 32.76 25.01 -48.65
C GLN A 272 33.41 26.19 -49.38
N GLU A 273 33.87 27.23 -48.71
CA GLU A 273 34.62 28.33 -49.29
C GLU A 273 35.92 27.86 -49.96
N LYS A 274 36.67 26.96 -49.29
CA LYS A 274 37.88 26.39 -49.87
C LYS A 274 37.62 25.48 -51.07
N GLU A 275 36.53 24.75 -51.06
CA GLU A 275 36.14 23.88 -52.17
C GLU A 275 35.77 24.72 -53.40
N THR A 276 35.07 25.84 -53.18
CA THR A 276 34.72 26.80 -54.24
C THR A 276 35.99 27.46 -54.82
N GLU A 277 36.95 27.88 -53.96
CA GLU A 277 38.24 28.43 -54.42
C GLU A 277 39.06 27.40 -55.24
N LEU A 278 39.00 26.13 -54.88
CA LEU A 278 39.69 25.06 -55.61
C LEU A 278 39.03 24.83 -56.98
N GLN A 279 37.72 24.82 -57.07
CA GLN A 279 36.97 24.68 -58.33
C GLN A 279 37.26 25.87 -59.27
N GLU A 280 37.31 27.10 -58.74
CA GLU A 280 37.68 28.27 -59.54
C GLU A 280 39.11 28.21 -60.10
N LYS A 281 40.05 27.64 -59.33
CA LYS A 281 41.43 27.45 -59.79
C LYS A 281 41.53 26.36 -60.83
N GLU A 282 40.77 25.26 -60.71
CA GLU A 282 40.72 24.18 -61.69
C GLU A 282 40.14 24.67 -63.03
N THR A 283 39.04 25.47 -62.99
CA THR A 283 38.46 26.05 -64.22
C THR A 283 39.43 26.97 -64.92
N LYS A 284 40.17 27.81 -64.20
CA LYS A 284 41.20 28.68 -64.74
C LYS A 284 42.42 27.92 -65.33
N PHE A 285 42.64 26.70 -64.92
CA PHE A 285 43.73 25.84 -65.43
C PHE A 285 43.26 25.10 -66.69
N GLN A 286 41.98 24.83 -66.89
CA GLN A 286 41.45 24.20 -68.09
C GLN A 286 41.24 25.17 -69.25
N GLU A 287 41.18 26.51 -69.00
CA GLU A 287 41.03 27.57 -70.01
C GLU A 287 42.37 28.05 -70.54
N LYS A 288 43.53 27.52 -70.14
CA LYS A 288 44.86 27.78 -70.62
C LYS A 288 45.42 26.61 -71.42
#